data_dc53e25272a67e2981e9370e522c1442
#
_entry.id   dc53e25272a67e2981e9370e522c1442
#
_cell.length_a   1.000
_cell.length_b   1.000
_cell.length_c   1.000
_cell.angle_alpha   90.00
_cell.angle_beta   90.00
_cell.angle_gamma   90.00
#
_symmetry.space_group_name_H-M   'P 1'
#
loop_
_entity.id
_entity.type
_entity.pdbx_description
1 polymer ?
#
loop_
_entity_poly.entity_id
_entity_poly.type
_entity_poly.pdbx_seq_one_letter_code
_entity_poly.pdbx_strand_id
1 'polypeptide(L)'
;MAYRQKEYNYNDKLTKDQNLLMDKLYKMRMSGMAEAFENQLMNPNSGLESFETRFSEIINHEWSGRENKKFNRLLKQATLKYPAADLDSSLYDPERQLNTHVIELLAKGDWIDEPNNLLITGGAGAGKTHIACALCVTALHQMRTVKYIRANYLLQESAHAHSEDNYYEYSNKMAGYDLLVIDDFGLMDLNLDKCRDLFEIIEARDCRKSTVIISQMPVANWYQLFGDNTYADACLSRMTSKAYLSLIHISEPTRRTPIS
;
A
#
# COMPACT_ATOMS: atom_id res chain seq x y z
N MET A 1 19.76 -3.87 10.60
CA MET A 1 19.94 -5.34 10.77
C MET A 1 20.71 -5.85 9.56
N ALA A 2 21.92 -6.35 9.78
CA ALA A 2 22.73 -6.96 8.73
C ALA A 2 22.01 -8.21 8.22
N TYR A 3 21.66 -8.25 6.94
CA TYR A 3 21.14 -9.45 6.28
C TYR A 3 22.19 -10.55 6.39
N ARG A 4 21.93 -11.57 7.21
CA ARG A 4 22.77 -12.77 7.28
C ARG A 4 22.74 -13.40 5.89
N GLN A 5 23.88 -13.42 5.21
CA GLN A 5 24.03 -14.05 3.90
C GLN A 5 23.75 -15.54 4.08
N LYS A 6 22.84 -16.10 3.28
CA LYS A 6 22.57 -17.53 3.27
C LYS A 6 23.82 -18.20 2.69
N GLU A 7 24.53 -18.99 3.47
CA GLU A 7 25.72 -19.72 3.01
C GLU A 7 25.24 -20.98 2.29
N TYR A 8 25.98 -21.38 1.23
CA TYR A 8 25.72 -22.61 0.52
C TYR A 8 26.26 -23.79 1.33
N ASN A 9 25.43 -24.77 1.58
CA ASN A 9 25.84 -26.05 2.14
C ASN A 9 26.18 -27.00 0.99
N TYR A 10 27.38 -27.58 1.02
CA TYR A 10 27.85 -28.56 0.02
C TYR A 10 26.85 -29.71 -0.10
N ASN A 11 26.52 -30.08 -1.36
CA ASN A 11 25.60 -31.18 -1.67
C ASN A 11 26.37 -32.33 -2.30
N ASP A 12 26.46 -33.47 -1.58
CA ASP A 12 27.22 -34.66 -2.02
C ASP A 12 26.63 -35.33 -3.28
N LYS A 13 25.41 -35.01 -3.66
CA LYS A 13 24.77 -35.51 -4.89
C LYS A 13 25.19 -34.73 -6.13
N LEU A 14 25.88 -33.60 -5.98
CA LEU A 14 26.38 -32.75 -7.06
C LEU A 14 27.86 -32.97 -7.31
N THR A 15 28.30 -32.75 -8.54
CA THR A 15 29.71 -32.75 -8.86
C THR A 15 30.41 -31.56 -8.18
N LYS A 16 31.76 -31.65 -8.09
CA LYS A 16 32.57 -30.56 -7.52
C LYS A 16 32.34 -29.23 -8.25
N ASP A 17 32.27 -29.27 -9.59
CA ASP A 17 32.06 -28.05 -10.41
C ASP A 17 30.67 -27.48 -10.24
N GLN A 18 29.64 -28.33 -10.11
CA GLN A 18 28.28 -27.91 -9.81
C GLN A 18 28.19 -27.22 -8.44
N ASN A 19 28.77 -27.82 -7.40
CA ASN A 19 28.86 -27.20 -6.08
C ASN A 19 29.59 -25.86 -6.10
N LEU A 20 30.68 -25.72 -6.87
CA LEU A 20 31.38 -24.46 -7.02
C LEU A 20 30.51 -23.38 -7.70
N LEU A 21 29.68 -23.79 -8.70
CA LEU A 21 28.76 -22.88 -9.37
C LEU A 21 27.65 -22.41 -8.39
N MET A 22 27.11 -23.34 -7.60
CA MET A 22 26.13 -23.02 -6.55
C MET A 22 26.70 -22.03 -5.55
N ASP A 23 27.90 -22.23 -5.02
CA ASP A 23 28.57 -21.31 -4.10
C ASP A 23 28.74 -19.91 -4.71
N LYS A 24 29.10 -19.81 -6.00
CA LYS A 24 29.17 -18.52 -6.70
C LYS A 24 27.82 -17.81 -6.76
N LEU A 25 26.73 -18.54 -7.09
CA LEU A 25 25.38 -17.96 -7.12
C LEU A 25 24.95 -17.44 -5.75
N TYR A 26 25.22 -18.19 -4.68
CA TYR A 26 24.95 -17.73 -3.31
C TYR A 26 25.76 -16.47 -2.95
N LYS A 27 27.06 -16.43 -3.30
CA LYS A 27 27.92 -15.25 -3.10
C LYS A 27 27.44 -14.03 -3.88
N MET A 28 26.88 -14.23 -5.08
CA MET A 28 26.23 -13.18 -5.87
C MET A 28 24.81 -12.80 -5.37
N ARG A 29 24.34 -13.40 -4.27
CA ARG A 29 22.98 -13.19 -3.73
C ARG A 29 21.86 -13.58 -4.70
N MET A 30 22.10 -14.63 -5.47
CA MET A 30 21.17 -15.22 -6.43
C MET A 30 20.73 -16.61 -5.94
N SER A 31 20.24 -16.69 -4.69
CA SER A 31 19.89 -17.97 -4.05
C SER A 31 18.71 -18.66 -4.73
N GLY A 32 17.77 -17.91 -5.30
CA GLY A 32 16.66 -18.48 -6.07
C GLY A 32 17.13 -19.15 -7.37
N MET A 33 18.07 -18.51 -8.08
CA MET A 33 18.71 -19.15 -9.25
C MET A 33 19.43 -20.43 -8.87
N ALA A 34 20.15 -20.42 -7.74
CA ALA A 34 20.84 -21.59 -7.24
C ALA A 34 19.84 -22.72 -6.93
N GLU A 35 18.78 -22.42 -6.17
CA GLU A 35 17.73 -23.40 -5.83
C GLU A 35 17.05 -23.98 -7.09
N ALA A 36 16.70 -23.14 -8.06
CA ALA A 36 16.10 -23.60 -9.33
C ALA A 36 17.06 -24.44 -10.17
N PHE A 37 18.33 -24.06 -10.24
CA PHE A 37 19.36 -24.81 -10.95
C PHE A 37 19.63 -26.17 -10.30
N GLU A 38 19.72 -26.22 -8.96
CA GLU A 38 19.85 -27.47 -8.22
C GLU A 38 18.67 -28.42 -8.52
N ASN A 39 17.45 -27.90 -8.51
CA ASN A 39 16.26 -28.68 -8.83
C ASN A 39 16.33 -29.26 -10.26
N GLN A 40 16.82 -28.50 -11.24
CA GLN A 40 17.01 -28.99 -12.60
C GLN A 40 18.09 -30.07 -12.68
N LEU A 41 19.18 -29.95 -11.94
CA LEU A 41 20.24 -30.96 -11.90
C LEU A 41 19.78 -32.27 -11.28
N MET A 42 18.82 -32.20 -10.34
CA MET A 42 18.23 -33.39 -9.68
C MET A 42 17.08 -34.01 -10.47
N ASN A 43 16.50 -33.31 -11.44
CA ASN A 43 15.39 -33.82 -12.25
C ASN A 43 15.92 -34.53 -13.52
N PRO A 44 15.74 -35.86 -13.66
CA PRO A 44 16.23 -36.61 -14.82
C PRO A 44 15.64 -36.12 -16.15
N ASN A 45 14.45 -35.53 -16.12
CA ASN A 45 13.74 -35.08 -17.32
C ASN A 45 14.15 -33.68 -17.79
N SER A 46 14.92 -32.94 -17.02
CA SER A 46 15.35 -31.57 -17.38
C SER A 46 16.14 -31.51 -18.69
N GLY A 47 16.82 -32.62 -19.07
CA GLY A 47 17.54 -32.71 -20.34
C GLY A 47 16.65 -32.80 -21.59
N LEU A 48 15.34 -32.99 -21.45
CA LEU A 48 14.39 -33.06 -22.55
C LEU A 48 13.93 -31.64 -23.01
N GLU A 49 14.16 -30.63 -22.18
CA GLU A 49 13.79 -29.23 -22.48
C GLU A 49 14.95 -28.48 -23.13
N SER A 50 14.61 -27.44 -23.92
CA SER A 50 15.63 -26.57 -24.49
C SER A 50 16.41 -25.80 -23.41
N PHE A 51 17.63 -25.40 -23.73
CA PHE A 51 18.43 -24.57 -22.82
C PHE A 51 17.69 -23.26 -22.45
N GLU A 52 17.05 -22.62 -23.42
CA GLU A 52 16.34 -21.37 -23.26
C GLU A 52 15.17 -21.51 -22.26
N THR A 53 14.40 -22.59 -22.36
CA THR A 53 13.30 -22.90 -21.44
C THR A 53 13.83 -23.05 -20.01
N ARG A 54 14.81 -23.90 -19.83
CA ARG A 54 15.42 -24.17 -18.51
C ARG A 54 16.07 -22.93 -17.90
N PHE A 55 16.77 -22.13 -18.72
CA PHE A 55 17.39 -20.90 -18.26
C PHE A 55 16.33 -19.85 -17.87
N SER A 56 15.26 -19.74 -18.67
CA SER A 56 14.12 -18.84 -18.34
C SER A 56 13.48 -19.21 -17.00
N GLU A 57 13.31 -20.50 -16.70
CA GLU A 57 12.77 -20.96 -15.40
C GLU A 57 13.68 -20.52 -14.23
N ILE A 58 15.00 -20.70 -14.38
CA ILE A 58 15.98 -20.29 -13.37
C ILE A 58 15.87 -18.77 -13.10
N ILE A 59 15.82 -17.95 -14.17
CA ILE A 59 15.68 -16.50 -14.05
C ILE A 59 14.35 -16.12 -13.40
N ASN A 60 13.25 -16.71 -13.86
CA ASN A 60 11.91 -16.43 -13.35
C ASN A 60 11.77 -16.79 -11.87
N HIS A 61 12.39 -17.86 -11.42
CA HIS A 61 12.38 -18.28 -10.01
C HIS A 61 13.05 -17.22 -9.11
N GLU A 62 14.23 -16.72 -9.51
CA GLU A 62 14.92 -15.64 -8.78
C GLU A 62 14.12 -14.34 -8.80
N TRP A 63 13.63 -13.96 -9.99
CA TRP A 63 12.84 -12.75 -10.19
C TRP A 63 11.61 -12.73 -9.29
N SER A 64 10.75 -13.77 -9.39
CA SER A 64 9.54 -13.89 -8.59
C SER A 64 9.85 -13.92 -7.08
N GLY A 65 10.94 -14.59 -6.70
CA GLY A 65 11.40 -14.60 -5.32
C GLY A 65 11.79 -13.19 -4.81
N ARG A 66 12.41 -12.37 -5.63
CA ARG A 66 12.76 -10.98 -5.30
C ARG A 66 11.53 -10.09 -5.24
N GLU A 67 10.61 -10.22 -6.20
CA GLU A 67 9.35 -9.47 -6.20
C GLU A 67 8.52 -9.79 -4.97
N ASN A 68 8.35 -11.07 -4.63
CA ASN A 68 7.63 -11.49 -3.44
C ASN A 68 8.26 -10.95 -2.14
N LYS A 69 9.59 -10.97 -2.03
CA LYS A 69 10.30 -10.38 -0.88
C LYS A 69 10.09 -8.87 -0.80
N LYS A 70 10.12 -8.17 -1.94
CA LYS A 70 9.85 -6.72 -2.02
C LYS A 70 8.42 -6.42 -1.63
N PHE A 71 7.43 -7.11 -2.21
CA PHE A 71 6.02 -6.99 -1.89
C PHE A 71 5.75 -7.19 -0.40
N ASN A 72 6.24 -8.30 0.19
CA ASN A 72 6.04 -8.58 1.62
C ASN A 72 6.65 -7.50 2.53
N ARG A 73 7.78 -6.93 2.14
CA ARG A 73 8.39 -5.81 2.87
C ARG A 73 7.51 -4.56 2.78
N LEU A 74 7.02 -4.21 1.59
CA LEU A 74 6.14 -3.07 1.37
C LEU A 74 4.81 -3.24 2.11
N LEU A 75 4.22 -4.42 2.06
CA LEU A 75 2.98 -4.75 2.78
C LEU A 75 3.13 -4.58 4.29
N LYS A 76 4.25 -5.06 4.85
CA LYS A 76 4.55 -4.87 6.27
C LYS A 76 4.72 -3.39 6.65
N GLN A 77 5.35 -2.60 5.79
CA GLN A 77 5.56 -1.16 6.00
C GLN A 77 4.26 -0.35 5.86
N ALA A 78 3.35 -0.78 5.01
CA ALA A 78 2.08 -0.12 4.76
C ALA A 78 1.15 -0.09 5.98
N THR A 79 1.28 -1.04 6.92
CA THR A 79 0.46 -1.13 8.16
C THR A 79 -1.05 -1.10 7.91
N LEU A 80 -1.49 -1.80 6.84
CA LEU A 80 -2.90 -1.85 6.45
C LEU A 80 -3.76 -2.47 7.56
N LYS A 81 -4.97 -1.95 7.75
CA LYS A 81 -5.96 -2.54 8.66
C LYS A 81 -6.43 -3.91 8.16
N TYR A 82 -6.56 -4.05 6.84
CA TYR A 82 -6.95 -5.29 6.16
C TYR A 82 -5.89 -5.65 5.09
N PRO A 83 -4.79 -6.31 5.49
CA PRO A 83 -3.67 -6.60 4.56
C PRO A 83 -4.00 -7.68 3.51
N ALA A 84 -5.08 -8.44 3.72
CA ALA A 84 -5.61 -9.44 2.79
C ALA A 84 -6.86 -8.94 2.06
N ALA A 85 -7.14 -7.63 2.06
CA ALA A 85 -8.27 -7.08 1.34
C ALA A 85 -8.08 -7.25 -0.17
N ASP A 86 -9.16 -7.59 -0.86
CA ASP A 86 -9.21 -7.86 -2.27
C ASP A 86 -10.39 -7.11 -2.91
N LEU A 87 -10.19 -6.59 -4.10
CA LEU A 87 -11.22 -5.85 -4.83
C LEU A 87 -12.32 -6.78 -5.35
N ASP A 88 -11.99 -7.99 -5.78
CA ASP A 88 -12.95 -8.93 -6.35
C ASP A 88 -14.04 -9.28 -5.34
N SER A 89 -13.67 -9.52 -4.08
CA SER A 89 -14.63 -9.80 -3.00
C SER A 89 -15.54 -8.61 -2.69
N SER A 90 -15.11 -7.38 -3.01
CA SER A 90 -15.84 -6.13 -2.76
C SER A 90 -16.77 -5.75 -3.90
N LEU A 91 -16.41 -6.07 -5.15
CA LEU A 91 -17.12 -5.69 -6.38
C LEU A 91 -18.41 -6.47 -6.58
N TYR A 92 -18.45 -7.72 -6.12
CA TYR A 92 -19.56 -8.64 -6.40
C TYR A 92 -20.65 -8.65 -5.32
N ASP A 93 -20.62 -7.72 -4.36
CA ASP A 93 -21.69 -7.57 -3.39
C ASP A 93 -22.77 -6.59 -3.90
N PRO A 94 -23.89 -7.09 -4.47
CA PRO A 94 -24.94 -6.24 -5.07
C PRO A 94 -25.65 -5.34 -4.04
N GLU A 95 -25.53 -5.64 -2.75
CA GLU A 95 -26.14 -4.81 -1.69
C GLU A 95 -25.37 -3.49 -1.48
N ARG A 96 -24.12 -3.40 -1.94
CA ARG A 96 -23.25 -2.22 -1.72
C ARG A 96 -23.43 -1.10 -2.73
N GLN A 97 -24.14 -1.32 -3.85
CA GLN A 97 -24.35 -0.33 -4.92
C GLN A 97 -23.06 0.41 -5.36
N LEU A 98 -21.94 -0.31 -5.35
CA LEU A 98 -20.65 0.25 -5.78
C LEU A 98 -20.65 0.48 -7.28
N ASN A 99 -20.07 1.60 -7.71
CA ASN A 99 -19.78 1.79 -9.13
C ASN A 99 -18.53 0.96 -9.49
N THR A 100 -18.77 -0.26 -9.97
CA THR A 100 -17.71 -1.22 -10.34
C THR A 100 -16.73 -0.64 -11.35
N HIS A 101 -17.22 0.11 -12.33
CA HIS A 101 -16.40 0.76 -13.36
C HIS A 101 -15.38 1.73 -12.77
N VAL A 102 -15.79 2.50 -11.75
CA VAL A 102 -14.88 3.43 -11.08
C VAL A 102 -13.81 2.68 -10.29
N ILE A 103 -14.19 1.60 -9.60
CA ILE A 103 -13.23 0.81 -8.83
C ILE A 103 -12.23 0.12 -9.77
N GLU A 104 -12.67 -0.38 -10.92
CA GLU A 104 -11.80 -0.93 -11.96
C GLU A 104 -10.81 0.11 -12.51
N LEU A 105 -11.26 1.35 -12.72
CA LEU A 105 -10.38 2.45 -13.11
C LEU A 105 -9.34 2.76 -12.03
N LEU A 106 -9.76 2.82 -10.77
CA LEU A 106 -8.85 3.05 -9.65
C LEU A 106 -7.85 1.90 -9.47
N ALA A 107 -8.25 0.66 -9.76
CA ALA A 107 -7.39 -0.52 -9.69
C ALA A 107 -6.23 -0.47 -10.70
N LYS A 108 -6.37 0.22 -11.82
CA LYS A 108 -5.28 0.42 -12.80
C LYS A 108 -4.10 1.20 -12.21
N GLY A 109 -4.36 2.11 -11.27
CA GLY A 109 -3.35 2.86 -10.55
C GLY A 109 -2.88 4.14 -11.24
N ASP A 110 -3.39 4.49 -12.44
CA ASP A 110 -2.99 5.69 -13.19
C ASP A 110 -3.19 6.97 -12.37
N TRP A 111 -4.24 7.00 -11.54
CA TRP A 111 -4.54 8.12 -10.65
C TRP A 111 -3.46 8.37 -9.58
N ILE A 112 -2.61 7.37 -9.30
CA ILE A 112 -1.47 7.50 -8.39
C ILE A 112 -0.27 8.11 -9.13
N ASP A 113 -0.10 7.79 -10.41
CA ASP A 113 0.96 8.36 -11.26
C ASP A 113 0.65 9.82 -11.64
N GLU A 114 -0.63 10.10 -11.88
CA GLU A 114 -1.15 11.46 -12.06
C GLU A 114 -1.63 11.99 -10.71
N PRO A 115 -0.79 12.46 -9.80
CA PRO A 115 -1.07 12.60 -8.37
C PRO A 115 -2.45 13.22 -8.07
N ASN A 116 -3.47 12.38 -8.12
CA ASN A 116 -4.86 12.71 -7.80
C ASN A 116 -5.22 12.13 -6.43
N ASN A 117 -6.02 12.85 -5.67
CA ASN A 117 -6.52 12.38 -4.39
C ASN A 117 -7.77 11.50 -4.56
N LEU A 118 -8.07 10.69 -3.56
CA LEU A 118 -9.29 9.88 -3.52
C LEU A 118 -10.01 10.12 -2.19
N LEU A 119 -11.27 10.56 -2.25
CA LEU A 119 -12.10 10.78 -1.07
C LEU A 119 -13.17 9.71 -0.98
N ILE A 120 -13.16 8.92 0.09
CA ILE A 120 -14.11 7.84 0.35
C ILE A 120 -14.99 8.24 1.54
N THR A 121 -16.25 8.57 1.29
CA THR A 121 -17.20 8.98 2.34
C THR A 121 -18.40 8.04 2.41
N GLY A 122 -19.06 7.97 3.56
CA GLY A 122 -20.25 7.13 3.76
C GLY A 122 -20.45 6.72 5.22
N GLY A 123 -21.55 6.06 5.54
CA GLY A 123 -21.92 5.64 6.89
C GLY A 123 -20.93 4.66 7.54
N ALA A 124 -21.02 4.48 8.84
CA ALA A 124 -20.24 3.48 9.57
C ALA A 124 -20.60 2.06 9.08
N GLY A 125 -19.60 1.19 8.94
CA GLY A 125 -19.81 -0.19 8.49
C GLY A 125 -20.01 -0.37 6.98
N ALA A 126 -20.02 0.71 6.18
CA ALA A 126 -20.23 0.66 4.73
C ALA A 126 -19.07 0.02 3.93
N GLY A 127 -17.96 -0.40 4.55
CA GLY A 127 -16.86 -1.06 3.88
C GLY A 127 -15.79 -0.14 3.30
N LYS A 128 -15.84 1.18 3.57
CA LYS A 128 -14.89 2.19 3.06
C LYS A 128 -13.41 1.81 3.27
N THR A 129 -13.05 1.47 4.50
CA THR A 129 -11.69 1.07 4.86
C THR A 129 -11.25 -0.20 4.14
N HIS A 130 -12.17 -1.16 3.92
CA HIS A 130 -11.87 -2.40 3.20
C HIS A 130 -11.51 -2.11 1.74
N ILE A 131 -12.32 -1.31 1.04
CA ILE A 131 -12.07 -0.91 -0.34
C ILE A 131 -10.74 -0.12 -0.45
N ALA A 132 -10.51 0.83 0.46
CA ALA A 132 -9.24 1.55 0.48
C ALA A 132 -8.05 0.62 0.68
N CYS A 133 -8.15 -0.37 1.59
CA CYS A 133 -7.10 -1.37 1.79
C CYS A 133 -6.91 -2.25 0.56
N ALA A 134 -7.98 -2.64 -0.14
CA ALA A 134 -7.88 -3.42 -1.37
C ALA A 134 -7.17 -2.64 -2.49
N LEU A 135 -7.48 -1.35 -2.67
CA LEU A 135 -6.73 -0.46 -3.58
C LEU A 135 -5.25 -0.32 -3.17
N CYS A 136 -4.97 -0.27 -1.86
CA CYS A 136 -3.61 -0.27 -1.35
C CYS A 136 -2.85 -1.56 -1.69
N VAL A 137 -3.49 -2.73 -1.54
CA VAL A 137 -2.88 -4.02 -1.89
C VAL A 137 -2.57 -4.07 -3.39
N THR A 138 -3.48 -3.57 -4.25
CA THR A 138 -3.24 -3.42 -5.69
C THR A 138 -2.03 -2.52 -5.98
N ALA A 139 -1.92 -1.36 -5.31
CA ALA A 139 -0.78 -0.47 -5.45
C ALA A 139 0.54 -1.12 -4.99
N LEU A 140 0.50 -1.92 -3.92
CA LEU A 140 1.66 -2.68 -3.42
C LEU A 140 2.11 -3.75 -4.42
N HIS A 141 1.19 -4.43 -5.13
CA HIS A 141 1.53 -5.34 -6.23
C HIS A 141 2.20 -4.62 -7.40
N GLN A 142 1.88 -3.35 -7.62
CA GLN A 142 2.58 -2.47 -8.56
C GLN A 142 3.90 -1.91 -7.99
N MET A 143 4.38 -2.46 -6.86
CA MET A 143 5.63 -2.08 -6.19
C MET A 143 5.69 -0.62 -5.71
N ARG A 144 4.53 0.03 -5.50
CA ARG A 144 4.41 1.38 -4.94
C ARG A 144 4.53 1.35 -3.42
N THR A 145 5.03 2.42 -2.86
CA THR A 145 5.12 2.60 -1.41
C THR A 145 3.80 3.14 -0.87
N VAL A 146 3.22 2.44 0.11
CA VAL A 146 1.94 2.79 0.71
C VAL A 146 2.09 2.97 2.21
N LYS A 147 1.38 3.94 2.79
CA LYS A 147 1.21 4.08 4.23
C LYS A 147 -0.27 4.27 4.56
N TYR A 148 -0.79 3.39 5.40
CA TYR A 148 -2.11 3.56 6.02
C TYR A 148 -1.93 4.04 7.45
N ILE A 149 -2.69 5.06 7.83
CA ILE A 149 -2.69 5.62 9.17
C ILE A 149 -4.06 6.22 9.49
N ARG A 150 -4.51 6.13 10.73
CA ARG A 150 -5.69 6.89 11.17
C ARG A 150 -5.32 8.33 11.43
N ALA A 151 -6.23 9.25 11.12
CA ALA A 151 -6.01 10.69 11.27
C ALA A 151 -5.52 11.08 12.68
N ASN A 152 -6.13 10.49 13.71
CA ASN A 152 -5.70 10.76 15.09
C ASN A 152 -4.27 10.28 15.38
N TYR A 153 -3.86 9.10 14.85
CA TYR A 153 -2.48 8.62 15.03
C TYR A 153 -1.48 9.43 14.22
N LEU A 154 -1.85 9.88 13.01
CA LEU A 154 -1.01 10.79 12.23
C LEU A 154 -0.65 12.04 13.05
N LEU A 155 -1.65 12.66 13.69
CA LEU A 155 -1.45 13.86 14.50
C LEU A 155 -0.72 13.58 15.83
N GLN A 156 -0.92 12.41 16.43
CA GLN A 156 -0.17 11.99 17.62
C GLN A 156 1.30 11.72 17.30
N GLU A 157 1.59 11.00 16.22
CA GLU A 157 2.96 10.76 15.77
C GLU A 157 3.66 12.06 15.37
N SER A 158 2.93 13.02 14.77
CA SER A 158 3.42 14.37 14.45
C SER A 158 3.81 15.15 15.72
N ALA A 159 2.94 15.17 16.71
CA ALA A 159 3.21 15.82 18.00
C ALA A 159 4.39 15.17 18.74
N HIS A 160 4.50 13.84 18.68
CA HIS A 160 5.65 13.11 19.24
C HIS A 160 6.94 13.48 18.51
N ALA A 161 6.91 13.57 17.19
CA ALA A 161 8.05 13.95 16.39
C ALA A 161 8.54 15.38 16.69
N HIS A 162 7.62 16.30 17.02
CA HIS A 162 8.00 17.64 17.54
C HIS A 162 8.71 17.55 18.89
N SER A 163 8.26 16.67 19.79
CA SER A 163 8.89 16.51 21.11
C SER A 163 10.28 15.87 21.04
N GLU A 164 10.56 15.11 20.01
CA GLU A 164 11.86 14.44 19.76
C GLU A 164 12.78 15.26 18.80
N ASP A 165 12.36 16.46 18.41
CA ASP A 165 13.08 17.33 17.47
C ASP A 165 13.38 16.68 16.10
N ASN A 166 12.49 15.75 15.68
CA ASN A 166 12.62 15.02 14.42
C ASN A 166 11.43 15.18 13.47
N TYR A 167 10.59 16.22 13.68
CA TYR A 167 9.39 16.49 12.89
C TYR A 167 9.67 16.59 11.39
N TYR A 168 10.79 17.19 11.00
CA TYR A 168 11.16 17.34 9.60
C TYR A 168 11.36 15.97 8.91
N GLU A 169 12.01 15.03 9.59
CA GLU A 169 12.16 13.66 9.07
C GLU A 169 10.83 12.93 8.98
N TYR A 170 9.98 13.10 10.00
CA TYR A 170 8.65 12.51 10.04
C TYR A 170 7.77 13.02 8.89
N SER A 171 7.66 14.35 8.72
CA SER A 171 6.83 14.95 7.68
C SER A 171 7.32 14.58 6.28
N ASN A 172 8.63 14.61 6.02
CA ASN A 172 9.21 14.14 4.75
C ASN A 172 8.92 12.66 4.49
N LYS A 173 8.97 11.83 5.52
CA LYS A 173 8.62 10.41 5.40
C LYS A 173 7.16 10.23 5.00
N MET A 174 6.23 10.96 5.63
CA MET A 174 4.81 10.93 5.27
C MET A 174 4.57 11.50 3.86
N ALA A 175 5.27 12.55 3.49
CA ALA A 175 5.22 13.13 2.15
C ALA A 175 5.78 12.19 1.07
N GLY A 176 6.75 11.34 1.40
CA GLY A 176 7.47 10.50 0.45
C GLY A 176 6.74 9.24 -0.03
N TYR A 177 5.69 8.77 0.66
CA TYR A 177 4.93 7.60 0.22
C TYR A 177 4.19 7.89 -1.09
N ASP A 178 4.19 6.93 -2.02
CA ASP A 178 3.43 7.08 -3.28
C ASP A 178 1.93 7.21 -3.00
N LEU A 179 1.43 6.49 -2.00
CA LEU A 179 0.05 6.54 -1.56
C LEU A 179 -0.02 6.66 -0.03
N LEU A 180 -0.57 7.76 0.49
CA LEU A 180 -0.89 7.95 1.89
C LEU A 180 -2.39 7.78 2.11
N VAL A 181 -2.79 6.88 3.00
CA VAL A 181 -4.19 6.68 3.38
C VAL A 181 -4.41 7.21 4.79
N ILE A 182 -5.27 8.22 4.90
CA ILE A 182 -5.69 8.82 6.17
C ILE A 182 -7.13 8.36 6.45
N ASP A 183 -7.28 7.44 7.39
CA ASP A 183 -8.58 6.87 7.77
C ASP A 183 -9.16 7.56 9.01
N ASP A 184 -10.46 7.38 9.21
CA ASP A 184 -11.22 7.98 10.31
C ASP A 184 -11.09 9.53 10.36
N PHE A 185 -10.99 10.18 9.18
CA PHE A 185 -10.94 11.64 9.08
C PHE A 185 -12.29 12.24 9.53
N GLY A 186 -12.20 13.20 10.45
CA GLY A 186 -13.37 13.81 11.10
C GLY A 186 -13.68 13.24 12.48
N LEU A 187 -12.96 12.21 12.93
CA LEU A 187 -13.04 11.67 14.29
C LEU A 187 -11.83 12.10 15.17
N MET A 188 -11.16 13.19 14.78
CA MET A 188 -10.04 13.75 15.52
C MET A 188 -10.35 15.18 15.97
N ASP A 189 -9.76 15.60 17.08
CA ASP A 189 -9.78 16.98 17.52
C ASP A 189 -8.64 17.76 16.88
N LEU A 190 -8.96 18.85 16.17
CA LEU A 190 -8.02 19.74 15.53
C LEU A 190 -7.86 21.03 16.38
N ASN A 191 -6.64 21.27 16.83
CA ASN A 191 -6.19 22.57 17.31
C ASN A 191 -5.27 23.22 16.26
N LEU A 192 -4.81 24.45 16.49
CA LEU A 192 -4.00 25.19 15.53
C LEU A 192 -2.72 24.44 15.12
N ASP A 193 -1.99 23.83 16.07
CA ASP A 193 -0.75 23.11 15.78
C ASP A 193 -1.03 21.85 14.92
N LYS A 194 -2.05 21.09 15.27
CA LYS A 194 -2.48 19.92 14.49
C LYS A 194 -2.95 20.30 13.07
N CYS A 195 -3.62 21.45 12.93
CA CYS A 195 -4.02 21.95 11.62
C CYS A 195 -2.81 22.31 10.77
N ARG A 196 -1.81 22.96 11.37
CA ARG A 196 -0.55 23.26 10.70
C ARG A 196 0.18 22.00 10.25
N ASP A 197 0.35 21.03 11.14
CA ASP A 197 1.04 19.78 10.83
C ASP A 197 0.33 18.99 9.70
N LEU A 198 -1.00 18.90 9.77
CA LEU A 198 -1.79 18.28 8.70
C LEU A 198 -1.61 19.04 7.39
N PHE A 199 -1.67 20.37 7.42
CA PHE A 199 -1.48 21.21 6.24
C PHE A 199 -0.10 21.00 5.62
N GLU A 200 0.98 20.98 6.41
CA GLU A 200 2.34 20.78 5.91
C GLU A 200 2.51 19.43 5.20
N ILE A 201 1.94 18.37 5.77
CA ILE A 201 1.98 17.03 5.14
C ILE A 201 1.19 17.03 3.82
N ILE A 202 -0.02 17.60 3.80
CA ILE A 202 -0.87 17.66 2.60
C ILE A 202 -0.25 18.53 1.52
N GLU A 203 0.29 19.73 1.89
CA GLU A 203 0.98 20.66 1.00
C GLU A 203 2.20 20.00 0.32
N ALA A 204 3.01 19.28 1.10
CA ALA A 204 4.18 18.60 0.58
C ALA A 204 3.82 17.50 -0.43
N ARG A 205 2.59 16.98 -0.38
CA ARG A 205 2.07 15.93 -1.27
C ARG A 205 1.29 16.49 -2.46
N ASP A 206 0.77 17.71 -2.36
CA ASP A 206 -0.07 18.31 -3.40
C ASP A 206 0.63 18.31 -4.76
N CYS A 207 -0.06 17.80 -5.80
CA CYS A 207 0.45 17.65 -7.16
C CYS A 207 1.73 16.78 -7.31
N ARG A 208 2.12 16.03 -6.28
CA ARG A 208 3.33 15.18 -6.29
C ARG A 208 3.04 13.72 -5.93
N LYS A 209 2.13 13.49 -5.00
CA LYS A 209 1.80 12.16 -4.46
C LYS A 209 0.31 12.11 -4.12
N SER A 210 -0.30 10.94 -4.29
CA SER A 210 -1.73 10.75 -4.04
C SER A 210 -2.04 10.50 -2.58
N THR A 211 -3.17 11.05 -2.13
CA THR A 211 -3.69 10.84 -0.77
C THR A 211 -5.12 10.29 -0.84
N VAL A 212 -5.38 9.22 -0.09
CA VAL A 212 -6.73 8.69 0.15
C VAL A 212 -7.22 9.19 1.50
N ILE A 213 -8.38 9.80 1.54
CA ILE A 213 -9.01 10.26 2.78
C ILE A 213 -10.32 9.52 2.97
N ILE A 214 -10.45 8.83 4.10
CA ILE A 214 -11.63 8.05 4.45
C ILE A 214 -12.35 8.76 5.60
N SER A 215 -13.63 9.08 5.39
CA SER A 215 -14.42 9.79 6.40
C SER A 215 -15.84 9.24 6.49
N GLN A 216 -16.42 9.33 7.68
CA GLN A 216 -17.85 9.12 7.89
C GLN A 216 -18.63 10.43 7.66
N MET A 217 -17.93 11.55 7.69
CA MET A 217 -18.50 12.88 7.50
C MET A 217 -18.47 13.27 6.03
N PRO A 218 -19.56 13.82 5.48
CA PRO A 218 -19.56 14.40 4.13
C PRO A 218 -18.50 15.50 3.98
N VAL A 219 -17.86 15.58 2.82
CA VAL A 219 -16.80 16.57 2.54
C VAL A 219 -17.26 18.01 2.81
N ALA A 220 -18.52 18.33 2.51
CA ALA A 220 -19.10 19.65 2.75
C ALA A 220 -19.05 20.09 4.23
N ASN A 221 -18.95 19.14 5.16
CA ASN A 221 -18.91 19.41 6.59
C ASN A 221 -17.47 19.48 7.14
N TRP A 222 -16.46 19.16 6.34
CA TRP A 222 -15.06 19.10 6.80
C TRP A 222 -14.54 20.48 7.28
N TYR A 223 -15.06 21.57 6.73
CA TYR A 223 -14.69 22.92 7.17
C TYR A 223 -14.91 23.12 8.68
N GLN A 224 -15.99 22.53 9.21
CA GLN A 224 -16.33 22.63 10.65
C GLN A 224 -15.28 21.99 11.56
N LEU A 225 -14.48 21.04 11.06
CA LEU A 225 -13.43 20.37 11.84
C LEU A 225 -12.25 21.30 12.14
N PHE A 226 -11.99 22.28 11.26
CA PHE A 226 -10.88 23.18 11.39
C PHE A 226 -11.22 24.41 12.26
N GLY A 227 -12.51 24.66 12.56
CA GLY A 227 -12.94 25.89 13.21
C GLY A 227 -12.60 27.13 12.38
N ASP A 228 -12.56 28.29 13.00
CA ASP A 228 -12.16 29.57 12.35
C ASP A 228 -10.64 29.65 12.18
N ASN A 229 -10.05 28.70 11.46
CA ASN A 229 -8.61 28.56 11.32
C ASN A 229 -8.16 28.88 9.89
N THR A 230 -7.09 29.66 9.74
CA THR A 230 -6.52 30.06 8.44
C THR A 230 -6.04 28.87 7.59
N TYR A 231 -5.76 27.72 8.22
CA TYR A 231 -5.37 26.49 7.50
C TYR A 231 -6.53 25.74 6.86
N ALA A 232 -7.79 26.02 7.24
CA ALA A 232 -8.96 25.30 6.78
C ALA A 232 -9.10 25.31 5.26
N ASP A 233 -9.23 26.52 4.68
CA ASP A 233 -9.39 26.68 3.23
C ASP A 233 -8.22 26.11 2.45
N ALA A 234 -7.00 26.38 2.91
CA ALA A 234 -5.79 25.95 2.25
C ALA A 234 -5.66 24.42 2.26
N CYS A 235 -5.94 23.77 3.39
CA CYS A 235 -5.88 22.31 3.53
C CYS A 235 -6.97 21.64 2.71
N LEU A 236 -8.23 22.10 2.84
CA LEU A 236 -9.37 21.54 2.13
C LEU A 236 -9.25 21.70 0.62
N SER A 237 -8.78 22.86 0.15
CA SER A 237 -8.53 23.10 -1.27
C SER A 237 -7.58 22.04 -1.86
N ARG A 238 -6.46 21.73 -1.17
CA ARG A 238 -5.49 20.74 -1.64
C ARG A 238 -6.00 19.29 -1.53
N MET A 239 -6.76 19.01 -0.49
CA MET A 239 -7.36 17.68 -0.32
C MET A 239 -8.40 17.39 -1.39
N THR A 240 -9.15 18.41 -1.83
CA THR A 240 -10.29 18.26 -2.74
C THR A 240 -9.99 18.63 -4.20
N SER A 241 -8.95 19.46 -4.45
CA SER A 241 -8.51 19.77 -5.80
C SER A 241 -7.99 18.49 -6.48
N LYS A 242 -8.44 18.24 -7.72
CA LYS A 242 -8.09 17.01 -8.47
C LYS A 242 -8.43 15.71 -7.71
N ALA A 243 -9.39 15.73 -6.80
CA ALA A 243 -9.83 14.54 -6.12
C ALA A 243 -10.89 13.81 -6.93
N TYR A 244 -10.78 12.49 -6.99
CA TYR A 244 -11.89 11.63 -7.35
C TYR A 244 -12.92 11.71 -6.20
N LEU A 245 -13.84 12.66 -6.32
CA LEU A 245 -14.85 12.95 -5.33
C LEU A 245 -15.92 11.87 -5.35
N SER A 246 -16.11 11.20 -4.22
CA SER A 246 -17.38 10.56 -3.81
C SER A 246 -18.04 9.63 -4.85
N LEU A 247 -17.29 9.04 -5.75
CA LEU A 247 -17.83 8.01 -6.64
C LEU A 247 -18.15 6.70 -5.88
N ILE A 248 -17.72 6.63 -4.61
CA ILE A 248 -18.00 5.53 -3.70
C ILE A 248 -18.94 6.03 -2.62
N HIS A 249 -20.17 6.40 -2.99
CA HIS A 249 -21.26 6.58 -2.03
C HIS A 249 -21.76 5.19 -1.68
N ILE A 250 -21.21 4.61 -0.62
CA ILE A 250 -21.65 3.31 -0.14
C ILE A 250 -22.87 3.56 0.74
N SER A 251 -24.05 3.23 0.22
CA SER A 251 -25.30 3.23 1.00
C SER A 251 -25.15 2.26 2.20
N GLU A 252 -25.72 2.61 3.34
CA GLU A 252 -25.76 1.70 4.48
C GLU A 252 -26.46 0.41 4.06
N PRO A 253 -25.88 -0.78 4.35
CA PRO A 253 -26.61 -2.01 4.21
C PRO A 253 -27.85 -1.91 5.12
N THR A 254 -29.04 -2.08 4.57
CA THR A 254 -30.29 -2.15 5.34
C THR A 254 -30.10 -3.19 6.43
N ARG A 255 -29.94 -2.74 7.69
CA ARG A 255 -29.94 -3.64 8.84
C ARG A 255 -31.26 -4.38 8.80
N ARG A 256 -31.23 -5.67 8.48
CA ARG A 256 -32.40 -6.53 8.72
C ARG A 256 -32.69 -6.48 10.21
N THR A 257 -33.78 -5.81 10.58
CA THR A 257 -34.34 -5.95 11.91
C THR A 257 -34.62 -7.44 12.14
N PRO A 258 -34.17 -8.03 13.25
CA PRO A 258 -34.54 -9.40 13.56
C PRO A 258 -36.09 -9.40 13.69
N ILE A 259 -36.74 -10.22 12.90
CA ILE A 259 -38.16 -10.49 13.04
C ILE A 259 -38.29 -11.26 14.36
N SER A 260 -38.92 -10.59 15.33
CA SER A 260 -39.34 -11.15 16.62
C SER A 260 -40.36 -12.26 16.45
#